data_4d3fd880b1d690d91bd47d12869174ef
#
_entry.id   4d3fd880b1d690d91bd47d12869174ef
#
_cell.length_a   1.000
_cell.length_b   1.000
_cell.length_c   1.000
_cell.angle_alpha   90.00
_cell.angle_beta   90.00
_cell.angle_gamma   90.00
#
_symmetry.space_group_name_H-M   'P 1'
#
loop_
_entity.id
_entity.type
_entity.pdbx_description
1 polymer ?
#
loop_
_entity_poly.entity_id
_entity_poly.type
_entity_poly.pdbx_seq_one_letter_code
_entity_poly.pdbx_strand_id
1 'polypeptide(L)'
;MLAQTGRGAAYSAAVRRYADPLTELDVYLLTDPAHTCLLPAHYNRAIARNNASMLFSSDRPGTMQVFRMDLKTAQERQLTEAEELDPASVTLTPDNRSFCYFAGRSLWMVSAATLRGRKLYDVPEGWERCDGMSVGPDGTHATFAERKGETSRLRMVPLALGSVKTVVEAPFVMSDPIHRPMRAQILYRRGEEGLWLVNSDGAQNRQLKTAAGKTGPANWANDGKTLLYLNFPEDPKELNTIREQVPDTNTDKVVAKTSQFAHFGFNRDSSVFVGASRNVSSPALLLLLRVTKRELTLCEHKASNPLLVAPRFSPDSQRVYFQTDRHGKPAIYDMHVEKLVEKTDTEQ
;
A
#
# COMPACT_ATOMS: atom_id res chain seq x y z
N MET A 1 -32.73 -8.63 -16.77
CA MET A 1 -31.74 -7.60 -17.17
C MET A 1 -30.38 -8.28 -17.21
N LEU A 2 -29.73 -8.33 -18.36
CA LEU A 2 -28.33 -8.75 -18.45
C LEU A 2 -27.52 -7.71 -17.68
N ALA A 3 -26.69 -8.16 -16.74
CA ALA A 3 -25.78 -7.27 -16.01
C ALA A 3 -24.88 -6.57 -17.04
N GLN A 4 -24.81 -5.24 -16.96
CA GLN A 4 -23.92 -4.47 -17.80
C GLN A 4 -22.50 -4.86 -17.41
N THR A 5 -21.75 -5.49 -18.28
CA THR A 5 -20.34 -5.84 -18.09
C THR A 5 -19.46 -4.80 -18.76
N GLY A 6 -18.28 -4.59 -18.23
CA GLY A 6 -17.30 -3.72 -18.85
C GLY A 6 -17.11 -2.39 -18.10
N ARG A 7 -16.34 -1.53 -18.72
CA ARG A 7 -15.95 -0.23 -18.16
C ARG A 7 -17.17 0.65 -17.85
N GLY A 8 -17.30 1.05 -16.59
CA GLY A 8 -18.45 1.82 -16.08
C GLY A 8 -19.56 0.97 -15.49
N ALA A 9 -19.52 -0.35 -15.62
CA ALA A 9 -20.49 -1.25 -15.04
C ALA A 9 -20.53 -1.11 -13.51
N ALA A 10 -21.74 -1.08 -12.95
CA ALA A 10 -21.98 -1.03 -11.52
C ALA A 10 -22.37 -2.43 -11.01
N TYR A 11 -21.88 -2.78 -9.84
CA TYR A 11 -22.16 -4.04 -9.17
C TYR A 11 -22.71 -3.76 -7.77
N SER A 12 -23.63 -4.61 -7.36
CA SER A 12 -24.22 -4.53 -6.03
C SER A 12 -23.18 -4.90 -4.97
N ALA A 13 -23.28 -4.24 -3.81
CA ALA A 13 -22.51 -4.59 -2.64
C ALA A 13 -22.78 -6.04 -2.19
N ALA A 14 -21.72 -6.74 -1.81
CA ALA A 14 -21.77 -8.07 -1.21
C ALA A 14 -21.45 -8.02 0.30
N VAL A 15 -21.70 -6.89 0.96
CA VAL A 15 -21.30 -6.65 2.35
C VAL A 15 -21.92 -7.68 3.28
N ARG A 16 -21.08 -8.33 4.08
CA ARG A 16 -21.49 -9.23 5.16
C ARG A 16 -20.82 -8.82 6.45
N ARG A 17 -21.59 -8.66 7.49
CA ARG A 17 -21.09 -8.41 8.85
C ARG A 17 -21.09 -9.73 9.63
N TYR A 18 -20.02 -9.97 10.39
CA TYR A 18 -19.96 -11.04 11.38
C TYR A 18 -19.12 -10.59 12.59
N ALA A 19 -19.40 -11.16 13.75
CA ALA A 19 -18.56 -10.97 14.92
C ALA A 19 -17.36 -11.92 14.83
N ASP A 20 -16.16 -11.41 15.10
CA ASP A 20 -14.98 -12.28 15.21
C ASP A 20 -15.12 -13.22 16.42
N PRO A 21 -14.89 -14.54 16.28
CA PRO A 21 -15.12 -15.49 17.37
C PRO A 21 -14.24 -15.29 18.61
N LEU A 22 -13.06 -14.63 18.45
CA LEU A 22 -12.12 -14.43 19.53
C LEU A 22 -12.38 -13.11 20.29
N THR A 23 -12.75 -12.05 19.57
CA THR A 23 -12.82 -10.69 20.11
C THR A 23 -14.25 -10.16 20.22
N GLU A 24 -15.20 -10.83 19.59
CA GLU A 24 -16.59 -10.39 19.42
C GLU A 24 -16.75 -9.04 18.68
N LEU A 25 -15.65 -8.48 18.16
CA LEU A 25 -15.67 -7.27 17.38
C LEU A 25 -16.25 -7.51 15.98
N ASP A 26 -16.97 -6.53 15.47
CA ASP A 26 -17.56 -6.59 14.15
C ASP A 26 -16.52 -6.51 13.04
N VAL A 27 -16.56 -7.47 12.14
CA VAL A 27 -15.80 -7.51 10.90
C VAL A 27 -16.75 -7.42 9.72
N TYR A 28 -16.45 -6.56 8.78
CA TYR A 28 -17.22 -6.38 7.55
C TYR A 28 -16.44 -6.92 6.36
N LEU A 29 -16.96 -7.97 5.72
CA LEU A 29 -16.53 -8.41 4.41
C LEU A 29 -17.14 -7.48 3.38
N LEU A 30 -16.34 -6.74 2.63
CA LEU A 30 -16.80 -5.70 1.70
C LEU A 30 -17.01 -6.20 0.28
N THR A 31 -16.17 -7.15 -0.18
CA THR A 31 -16.19 -7.66 -1.56
C THR A 31 -16.55 -9.14 -1.61
N ASP A 32 -17.02 -9.62 -2.76
CA ASP A 32 -17.41 -11.01 -2.94
C ASP A 32 -16.18 -11.94 -2.97
N PRO A 33 -16.05 -12.89 -2.01
CA PRO A 33 -14.93 -13.83 -1.94
C PRO A 33 -14.93 -14.91 -3.05
N ALA A 34 -15.93 -14.93 -3.92
CA ALA A 34 -15.90 -15.73 -5.15
C ALA A 34 -14.91 -15.16 -6.18
N HIS A 35 -14.53 -13.89 -6.03
CA HIS A 35 -13.61 -13.17 -6.90
C HIS A 35 -12.38 -12.69 -6.13
N THR A 36 -11.22 -12.70 -6.79
CA THR A 36 -10.01 -12.12 -6.22
C THR A 36 -10.15 -10.61 -6.17
N CYS A 37 -10.08 -10.02 -4.97
CA CYS A 37 -10.10 -8.58 -4.76
C CYS A 37 -8.85 -8.17 -3.99
N LEU A 38 -8.03 -7.29 -4.57
CA LEU A 38 -6.73 -6.90 -4.04
C LEU A 38 -6.64 -5.39 -3.82
N LEU A 39 -6.13 -5.00 -2.67
CA LEU A 39 -5.68 -3.64 -2.39
C LEU A 39 -4.34 -3.39 -3.11
N PRO A 40 -4.06 -2.16 -3.55
CA PRO A 40 -2.75 -1.82 -4.13
C PRO A 40 -1.63 -1.92 -3.09
N ALA A 41 -0.37 -1.73 -3.54
CA ALA A 41 0.79 -1.70 -2.64
C ALA A 41 0.54 -0.79 -1.43
N HIS A 42 1.07 -1.15 -0.26
CA HIS A 42 0.76 -0.50 1.02
C HIS A 42 1.11 0.99 1.06
N TYR A 43 2.09 1.43 0.27
CA TYR A 43 2.48 2.83 0.13
C TYR A 43 1.65 3.60 -0.92
N ASN A 44 0.84 2.89 -1.71
CA ASN A 44 -0.03 3.50 -2.70
C ASN A 44 -1.37 3.92 -2.08
N ARG A 45 -1.85 5.06 -2.53
CA ARG A 45 -3.13 5.58 -2.07
C ARG A 45 -4.29 4.80 -2.70
N ALA A 46 -4.98 4.02 -1.88
CA ALA A 46 -6.20 3.31 -2.27
C ALA A 46 -7.47 4.09 -1.91
N ILE A 47 -7.46 4.82 -0.80
CA ILE A 47 -8.65 5.46 -0.21
C ILE A 47 -8.60 6.97 -0.47
N ALA A 48 -9.72 7.52 -0.91
CA ALA A 48 -9.88 8.96 -1.11
C ALA A 48 -9.73 9.70 0.24
N ARG A 49 -9.10 10.90 0.22
CA ARG A 49 -8.82 11.67 1.45
C ARG A 49 -10.06 12.02 2.29
N ASN A 50 -11.21 12.10 1.65
CA ASN A 50 -12.50 12.38 2.30
C ASN A 50 -13.25 11.11 2.72
N ASN A 51 -12.60 9.94 2.68
CA ASN A 51 -13.19 8.61 2.97
C ASN A 51 -14.43 8.27 2.11
N ALA A 52 -14.65 8.92 0.98
CA ALA A 52 -15.84 8.69 0.17
C ALA A 52 -15.74 7.41 -0.68
N SER A 53 -14.53 7.02 -1.07
CA SER A 53 -14.34 5.86 -1.95
C SER A 53 -12.97 5.21 -1.78
N MET A 54 -12.90 3.95 -2.20
CA MET A 54 -11.68 3.15 -2.23
C MET A 54 -11.48 2.55 -3.62
N LEU A 55 -10.23 2.50 -4.09
CA LEU A 55 -9.79 1.73 -5.26
C LEU A 55 -9.29 0.36 -4.82
N PHE A 56 -9.62 -0.63 -5.62
CA PHE A 56 -9.11 -1.99 -5.51
C PHE A 56 -9.10 -2.63 -6.89
N SER A 57 -8.47 -3.78 -7.02
CA SER A 57 -8.48 -4.56 -8.26
C SER A 57 -9.27 -5.85 -8.06
N SER A 58 -10.05 -6.28 -9.08
CA SER A 58 -10.83 -7.52 -9.02
C SER A 58 -10.84 -8.26 -10.35
N ASP A 59 -10.85 -9.61 -10.28
CA ASP A 59 -10.99 -10.51 -11.42
C ASP A 59 -12.47 -10.80 -11.79
N ARG A 60 -13.42 -10.08 -11.18
CA ARG A 60 -14.87 -10.29 -11.37
C ARG A 60 -15.33 -10.28 -12.84
N PRO A 61 -14.80 -9.46 -13.76
CA PRO A 61 -15.15 -9.50 -15.17
C PRO A 61 -14.40 -10.57 -15.99
N GLY A 62 -13.65 -11.47 -15.36
CA GLY A 62 -12.85 -12.52 -15.98
C GLY A 62 -11.36 -12.22 -16.04
N THR A 63 -10.97 -10.96 -16.03
CA THR A 63 -9.58 -10.49 -15.93
C THR A 63 -9.45 -9.42 -14.88
N MET A 64 -8.26 -9.23 -14.34
CA MET A 64 -8.01 -8.25 -13.29
C MET A 64 -8.28 -6.82 -13.79
N GLN A 65 -9.18 -6.07 -13.11
CA GLN A 65 -9.57 -4.70 -13.44
C GLN A 65 -9.57 -3.82 -12.20
N VAL A 66 -9.41 -2.50 -12.39
CA VAL A 66 -9.56 -1.53 -11.29
C VAL A 66 -11.04 -1.25 -11.05
N PHE A 67 -11.42 -1.31 -9.79
CA PHE A 67 -12.75 -0.96 -9.29
C PHE A 67 -12.68 0.21 -8.32
N ARG A 68 -13.77 0.95 -8.23
CA ARG A 68 -14.02 1.91 -7.17
C ARG A 68 -15.22 1.46 -6.35
N MET A 69 -15.05 1.37 -5.05
CA MET A 69 -16.14 1.18 -4.10
C MET A 69 -16.51 2.52 -3.48
N ASP A 70 -17.78 2.84 -3.45
CA ASP A 70 -18.33 3.89 -2.59
C ASP A 70 -18.38 3.39 -1.15
N LEU A 71 -17.68 4.03 -0.22
CA LEU A 71 -17.54 3.53 1.15
C LEU A 71 -18.77 3.75 2.03
N LYS A 72 -19.77 4.53 1.56
CA LYS A 72 -21.03 4.71 2.26
C LYS A 72 -22.05 3.65 1.86
N THR A 73 -22.11 3.31 0.58
CA THR A 73 -23.13 2.40 0.02
C THR A 73 -22.56 1.02 -0.31
N ALA A 74 -21.23 0.88 -0.29
CA ALA A 74 -20.46 -0.26 -0.77
C ALA A 74 -20.74 -0.64 -2.25
N GLN A 75 -21.34 0.26 -3.03
CA GLN A 75 -21.54 0.06 -4.45
C GLN A 75 -20.19 0.05 -5.17
N GLU A 76 -19.98 -0.95 -6.00
CA GLU A 76 -18.76 -1.12 -6.79
C GLU A 76 -18.98 -0.66 -8.23
N ARG A 77 -17.95 -0.06 -8.83
CA ARG A 77 -17.94 0.32 -10.24
C ARG A 77 -16.62 -0.05 -10.88
N GLN A 78 -16.67 -0.79 -12.00
CA GLN A 78 -15.49 -1.09 -12.81
C GLN A 78 -14.99 0.17 -13.51
N LEU A 79 -13.67 0.45 -13.42
CA LEU A 79 -13.07 1.65 -13.98
C LEU A 79 -12.23 1.40 -15.23
N THR A 80 -11.76 0.17 -15.43
CA THR A 80 -10.84 -0.17 -16.53
C THR A 80 -11.31 -1.38 -17.33
N GLU A 81 -10.77 -1.50 -18.54
CA GLU A 81 -10.71 -2.71 -19.37
C GLU A 81 -9.26 -2.83 -19.85
N ALA A 82 -8.40 -3.19 -18.91
CA ALA A 82 -6.98 -3.30 -19.13
C ALA A 82 -6.57 -4.75 -19.37
N GLU A 83 -5.64 -4.96 -20.27
CA GLU A 83 -4.93 -6.23 -20.40
C GLU A 83 -3.75 -6.23 -19.43
N GLU A 84 -3.51 -7.35 -18.73
CA GLU A 84 -2.37 -7.55 -17.81
C GLU A 84 -2.22 -6.44 -16.76
N LEU A 85 -3.35 -6.05 -16.10
CA LEU A 85 -3.31 -5.09 -15.01
C LEU A 85 -2.41 -5.59 -13.87
N ASP A 86 -1.49 -4.73 -13.40
CA ASP A 86 -0.77 -4.94 -12.15
C ASP A 86 -1.52 -4.31 -10.96
N PRO A 87 -2.17 -5.11 -10.10
CA PRO A 87 -2.95 -4.61 -8.96
C PRO A 87 -2.12 -3.78 -7.97
N ALA A 88 -0.84 -4.12 -7.77
CA ALA A 88 0.03 -3.43 -6.82
C ALA A 88 0.33 -2.00 -7.26
N SER A 89 0.33 -1.73 -8.57
CA SER A 89 0.65 -0.42 -9.14
C SER A 89 -0.49 0.60 -9.05
N VAL A 90 -1.72 0.18 -8.73
CA VAL A 90 -2.88 1.09 -8.69
C VAL A 90 -2.69 2.14 -7.61
N THR A 91 -2.87 3.42 -7.95
CA THR A 91 -2.77 4.52 -6.97
C THR A 91 -3.62 5.72 -7.36
N LEU A 92 -4.38 6.29 -6.41
CA LEU A 92 -5.07 7.56 -6.58
C LEU A 92 -4.08 8.71 -6.68
N THR A 93 -4.37 9.68 -7.55
CA THR A 93 -3.69 10.97 -7.53
C THR A 93 -4.05 11.76 -6.25
N PRO A 94 -3.19 12.68 -5.78
CA PRO A 94 -3.42 13.42 -4.54
C PRO A 94 -4.71 14.23 -4.48
N ASP A 95 -5.25 14.63 -5.63
CA ASP A 95 -6.52 15.35 -5.76
C ASP A 95 -7.76 14.43 -5.82
N ASN A 96 -7.57 13.10 -5.79
CA ASN A 96 -8.59 12.05 -5.95
C ASN A 96 -9.35 12.08 -7.30
N ARG A 97 -8.90 12.87 -8.29
CA ARG A 97 -9.61 13.01 -9.59
C ARG A 97 -9.23 11.95 -10.60
N SER A 98 -8.03 11.39 -10.46
CA SER A 98 -7.49 10.39 -11.35
C SER A 98 -6.78 9.29 -10.57
N PHE A 99 -6.44 8.23 -11.26
CA PHE A 99 -5.58 7.16 -10.75
C PHE A 99 -4.60 6.71 -11.82
N CYS A 100 -3.46 6.19 -11.37
CA CYS A 100 -2.44 5.61 -12.23
C CYS A 100 -2.35 4.11 -11.99
N TYR A 101 -1.95 3.37 -13.01
CA TYR A 101 -1.68 1.94 -12.93
C TYR A 101 -0.80 1.49 -14.11
N PHE A 102 -0.14 0.36 -13.95
CA PHE A 102 0.48 -0.37 -15.05
C PHE A 102 -0.46 -1.44 -15.61
N ALA A 103 -0.46 -1.54 -16.94
CA ALA A 103 -1.02 -2.67 -17.68
C ALA A 103 0.02 -3.15 -18.68
N GLY A 104 0.50 -4.38 -18.52
CA GLY A 104 1.67 -4.87 -19.22
C GLY A 104 2.86 -3.92 -19.08
N ARG A 105 3.34 -3.41 -20.21
CA ARG A 105 4.48 -2.47 -20.27
C ARG A 105 4.09 -0.99 -20.18
N SER A 106 2.80 -0.68 -20.14
CA SER A 106 2.28 0.67 -20.26
C SER A 106 1.85 1.26 -18.92
N LEU A 107 2.31 2.47 -18.62
CA LEU A 107 1.80 3.29 -17.51
C LEU A 107 0.63 4.14 -18.01
N TRP A 108 -0.49 4.03 -17.32
CA TRP A 108 -1.72 4.74 -17.63
C TRP A 108 -2.14 5.68 -16.52
N MET A 109 -2.80 6.76 -16.89
CA MET A 109 -3.58 7.61 -15.98
C MET A 109 -5.02 7.69 -16.50
N VAL A 110 -5.98 7.49 -15.60
CA VAL A 110 -7.42 7.48 -15.93
C VAL A 110 -8.14 8.45 -15.00
N SER A 111 -9.04 9.27 -15.58
CA SER A 111 -9.96 10.10 -14.82
C SER A 111 -11.02 9.23 -14.13
N ALA A 112 -11.14 9.35 -12.81
CA ALA A 112 -12.10 8.56 -12.03
C ALA A 112 -13.57 8.94 -12.33
N ALA A 113 -13.82 10.13 -12.82
CA ALA A 113 -15.15 10.61 -13.16
C ALA A 113 -15.58 10.22 -14.58
N THR A 114 -14.73 10.52 -15.59
CA THR A 114 -15.08 10.35 -17.01
C THR A 114 -14.61 9.00 -17.57
N LEU A 115 -13.77 8.29 -16.84
CA LEU A 115 -13.12 7.04 -17.24
C LEU A 115 -12.23 7.18 -18.50
N ARG A 116 -11.95 8.40 -18.94
CA ARG A 116 -11.01 8.64 -20.05
C ARG A 116 -9.59 8.38 -19.57
N GLY A 117 -8.91 7.46 -20.27
CA GLY A 117 -7.53 7.07 -20.00
C GLY A 117 -6.55 7.75 -20.96
N ARG A 118 -5.36 8.01 -20.46
CA ARG A 118 -4.21 8.47 -21.22
C ARG A 118 -3.00 7.62 -20.86
N LYS A 119 -2.32 7.10 -21.89
CA LYS A 119 -1.03 6.45 -21.71
C LYS A 119 0.03 7.51 -21.43
N LEU A 120 0.79 7.33 -20.37
CA LEU A 120 1.84 8.23 -19.94
C LEU A 120 3.22 7.79 -20.44
N TYR A 121 3.44 6.47 -20.46
CA TYR A 121 4.74 5.89 -20.77
C TYR A 121 4.60 4.44 -21.24
N ASP A 122 5.47 4.03 -22.14
CA ASP A 122 5.72 2.63 -22.46
C ASP A 122 7.15 2.27 -22.06
N VAL A 123 7.33 1.19 -21.31
CA VAL A 123 8.66 0.63 -21.03
C VAL A 123 9.29 0.22 -22.35
N PRO A 124 10.47 0.76 -22.73
CA PRO A 124 11.08 0.51 -24.05
C PRO A 124 11.42 -0.96 -24.27
N GLU A 125 11.49 -1.37 -25.52
CA GLU A 125 11.92 -2.72 -25.89
C GLU A 125 13.29 -3.05 -25.28
N GLY A 126 13.42 -4.28 -24.79
CA GLY A 126 14.62 -4.76 -24.09
C GLY A 126 14.74 -4.28 -22.64
N TRP A 127 13.82 -3.45 -22.14
CA TRP A 127 13.66 -3.12 -20.72
C TRP A 127 12.45 -3.83 -20.14
N GLU A 128 12.54 -4.19 -18.87
CA GLU A 128 11.47 -4.79 -18.08
C GLU A 128 11.17 -3.90 -16.87
N ARG A 129 9.91 -3.80 -16.49
CA ARG A 129 9.51 -3.10 -15.28
C ARG A 129 9.95 -3.89 -14.05
N CYS A 130 10.54 -3.22 -13.07
CA CYS A 130 10.76 -3.76 -11.73
C CYS A 130 9.52 -3.57 -10.85
N ASP A 131 9.51 -4.23 -9.68
CA ASP A 131 8.41 -4.12 -8.73
C ASP A 131 8.25 -2.71 -8.18
N GLY A 132 7.01 -2.34 -7.96
CA GLY A 132 6.63 -1.09 -7.32
C GLY A 132 6.52 0.11 -8.27
N MET A 133 5.56 0.95 -7.94
CA MET A 133 5.34 2.27 -8.53
C MET A 133 4.66 3.15 -7.49
N SER A 134 4.98 4.41 -7.43
CA SER A 134 4.26 5.40 -6.63
C SER A 134 4.03 6.70 -7.37
N VAL A 135 3.02 7.46 -6.96
CA VAL A 135 2.75 8.83 -7.42
C VAL A 135 3.20 9.81 -6.33
N GLY A 136 3.92 10.83 -6.75
CA GLY A 136 4.38 11.90 -5.85
C GLY A 136 3.24 12.56 -5.08
N PRO A 137 3.48 12.98 -3.82
CA PRO A 137 2.46 13.61 -2.98
C PRO A 137 1.97 14.97 -3.51
N ASP A 138 2.72 15.58 -4.42
CA ASP A 138 2.37 16.79 -5.17
C ASP A 138 1.52 16.51 -6.42
N GLY A 139 1.38 15.23 -6.82
CA GLY A 139 0.63 14.82 -8.00
C GLY A 139 1.30 15.15 -9.33
N THR A 140 2.60 15.42 -9.34
CA THR A 140 3.30 15.84 -10.57
C THR A 140 3.89 14.69 -11.36
N HIS A 141 4.34 13.64 -10.68
CA HIS A 141 5.05 12.52 -11.33
C HIS A 141 4.64 11.16 -10.75
N ALA A 142 4.68 10.14 -11.60
CA ALA A 142 4.77 8.74 -11.20
C ALA A 142 6.23 8.29 -11.27
N THR A 143 6.66 7.44 -10.33
CA THR A 143 8.04 6.93 -10.27
C THR A 143 8.01 5.42 -10.15
N PHE A 144 8.85 4.75 -10.93
CA PHE A 144 9.04 3.30 -10.94
C PHE A 144 10.47 2.99 -11.43
N ALA A 145 10.89 1.74 -11.27
CA ALA A 145 12.15 1.27 -11.82
C ALA A 145 11.93 0.33 -13.00
N GLU A 146 12.86 0.34 -13.95
CA GLU A 146 12.94 -0.59 -15.08
C GLU A 146 14.35 -1.11 -15.23
N ARG A 147 14.51 -2.34 -15.73
CA ARG A 147 15.78 -3.06 -15.82
C ARG A 147 16.03 -3.58 -17.23
N LYS A 148 17.30 -3.58 -17.61
CA LYS A 148 17.83 -4.24 -18.81
C LYS A 148 19.13 -4.97 -18.44
N GLY A 149 19.10 -6.29 -18.44
CA GLY A 149 20.22 -7.08 -17.93
C GLY A 149 20.49 -6.77 -16.46
N GLU A 150 21.72 -6.40 -16.13
CA GLU A 150 22.12 -6.02 -14.77
C GLU A 150 21.86 -4.54 -14.44
N THR A 151 21.62 -3.71 -15.45
CA THR A 151 21.39 -2.27 -15.26
C THR A 151 19.92 -1.98 -14.98
N SER A 152 19.64 -1.28 -13.88
CA SER A 152 18.32 -0.70 -13.60
C SER A 152 18.38 0.81 -13.64
N ARG A 153 17.24 1.42 -13.94
CA ARG A 153 17.08 2.87 -13.85
C ARG A 153 15.76 3.26 -13.18
N LEU A 154 15.85 4.29 -12.36
CA LEU A 154 14.69 4.88 -11.69
C LEU A 154 14.13 5.99 -12.59
N ARG A 155 12.87 5.83 -13.02
CA ARG A 155 12.20 6.72 -13.95
C ARG A 155 11.18 7.59 -13.22
N MET A 156 11.20 8.88 -13.54
CA MET A 156 10.17 9.85 -13.15
C MET A 156 9.39 10.26 -14.40
N VAL A 157 8.10 9.91 -14.46
CA VAL A 157 7.19 10.16 -15.57
C VAL A 157 6.20 11.26 -15.16
N PRO A 158 6.14 12.40 -15.87
CA PRO A 158 5.22 13.46 -15.54
C PRO A 158 3.76 13.05 -15.77
N LEU A 159 2.87 13.38 -14.81
CA LEU A 159 1.43 13.18 -14.95
C LEU A 159 0.76 14.22 -15.85
N ALA A 160 1.40 15.33 -16.12
CA ALA A 160 1.05 16.31 -17.15
C ALA A 160 1.90 16.10 -18.42
N LEU A 161 1.88 17.04 -19.33
CA LEU A 161 2.80 17.05 -20.46
C LEU A 161 4.22 17.35 -19.95
N GLY A 162 5.20 16.64 -20.48
CA GLY A 162 6.60 16.80 -20.09
C GLY A 162 7.47 15.63 -20.51
N SER A 163 8.78 15.75 -20.29
CA SER A 163 9.75 14.71 -20.62
C SER A 163 9.98 13.79 -19.42
N VAL A 164 10.14 12.51 -19.73
CA VAL A 164 10.49 11.48 -18.73
C VAL A 164 11.95 11.65 -18.30
N LYS A 165 12.18 11.62 -17.00
CA LYS A 165 13.50 11.80 -16.39
C LYS A 165 14.05 10.49 -15.85
N THR A 166 15.35 10.23 -16.04
CA THR A 166 16.11 9.22 -15.30
C THR A 166 16.68 9.88 -14.05
N VAL A 167 16.34 9.37 -12.87
CA VAL A 167 16.83 9.87 -11.58
C VAL A 167 18.13 9.18 -11.19
N VAL A 168 18.17 7.84 -11.32
CA VAL A 168 19.33 7.00 -11.08
C VAL A 168 19.42 5.98 -12.19
N GLU A 169 20.62 5.66 -12.64
CA GLU A 169 20.91 4.50 -13.48
C GLU A 169 22.17 3.83 -12.97
N ALA A 170 22.13 2.52 -12.72
CA ALA A 170 23.23 1.80 -12.09
C ALA A 170 23.11 0.28 -12.26
N PRO A 171 24.25 -0.47 -12.12
CA PRO A 171 24.30 -1.92 -12.30
C PRO A 171 23.84 -2.68 -11.03
N PHE A 172 22.61 -2.41 -10.58
CA PHE A 172 21.96 -3.13 -9.48
C PHE A 172 20.44 -3.04 -9.61
N VAL A 173 19.73 -4.00 -9.01
CA VAL A 173 18.27 -4.03 -9.06
C VAL A 173 17.69 -2.96 -8.13
N MET A 174 16.75 -2.17 -8.68
CA MET A 174 15.96 -1.18 -7.94
C MET A 174 14.50 -1.59 -7.93
N SER A 175 13.81 -1.37 -6.80
CA SER A 175 12.36 -1.62 -6.67
C SER A 175 11.71 -0.68 -5.66
N ASP A 176 10.38 -0.72 -5.61
CA ASP A 176 9.54 -0.04 -4.61
C ASP A 176 9.89 1.44 -4.38
N PRO A 177 9.91 2.28 -5.40
CA PRO A 177 10.16 3.70 -5.21
C PRO A 177 8.97 4.38 -4.50
N ILE A 178 9.28 5.16 -3.46
CA ILE A 178 8.28 5.87 -2.65
C ILE A 178 8.73 7.32 -2.47
N HIS A 179 7.92 8.26 -2.94
CA HIS A 179 8.19 9.68 -2.75
C HIS A 179 8.13 10.09 -1.28
N ARG A 180 9.13 10.86 -0.84
CA ARG A 180 9.13 11.46 0.51
C ARG A 180 8.15 12.63 0.55
N PRO A 181 7.16 12.66 1.46
CA PRO A 181 6.29 13.82 1.64
C PRO A 181 7.10 15.09 1.97
N MET A 182 6.66 16.24 1.48
CA MET A 182 7.23 17.55 1.74
C MET A 182 8.70 17.74 1.27
N ARG A 183 9.28 16.78 0.59
CA ARG A 183 10.67 16.80 0.10
C ARG A 183 10.76 16.23 -1.32
N ALA A 184 11.65 16.77 -2.13
CA ALA A 184 11.95 16.27 -3.47
C ALA A 184 12.93 15.09 -3.40
N GLN A 185 12.53 14.02 -2.70
CA GLN A 185 13.34 12.83 -2.48
C GLN A 185 12.51 11.57 -2.73
N ILE A 186 13.20 10.51 -3.16
CA ILE A 186 12.63 9.21 -3.47
C ILE A 186 13.39 8.15 -2.67
N LEU A 187 12.66 7.41 -1.86
CA LEU A 187 13.11 6.16 -1.25
C LEU A 187 13.00 5.06 -2.28
N TYR A 188 13.94 4.12 -2.34
CA TYR A 188 13.85 2.91 -3.13
C TYR A 188 14.62 1.77 -2.48
N ARG A 189 14.31 0.53 -2.89
CA ARG A 189 15.07 -0.65 -2.49
C ARG A 189 16.18 -0.92 -3.50
N ARG A 190 17.35 -1.28 -3.00
CA ARG A 190 18.47 -1.75 -3.81
C ARG A 190 18.73 -3.23 -3.49
N GLY A 191 18.05 -4.12 -4.20
CA GLY A 191 18.16 -5.56 -3.96
C GLY A 191 18.07 -5.92 -2.48
N GLU A 192 19.02 -6.68 -1.98
CA GLU A 192 19.14 -7.06 -0.57
C GLU A 192 19.91 -6.02 0.29
N GLU A 193 20.55 -5.03 -0.33
CA GLU A 193 21.30 -4.00 0.38
C GLU A 193 20.43 -3.05 1.21
N GLY A 194 19.11 -3.13 1.06
CA GLY A 194 18.17 -2.41 1.89
C GLY A 194 17.64 -1.12 1.25
N LEU A 195 17.44 -0.08 2.07
CA LEU A 195 16.74 1.14 1.70
C LEU A 195 17.73 2.25 1.33
N TRP A 196 17.46 2.90 0.20
CA TRP A 196 18.26 4.00 -0.34
C TRP A 196 17.39 5.23 -0.54
N LEU A 197 17.98 6.40 -0.39
CA LEU A 197 17.33 7.69 -0.59
C LEU A 197 18.12 8.51 -1.60
N VAL A 198 17.39 9.10 -2.55
CA VAL A 198 17.96 9.96 -3.58
C VAL A 198 17.11 11.20 -3.76
N ASN A 199 17.72 12.34 -4.09
CA ASN A 199 16.97 13.52 -4.52
C ASN A 199 16.35 13.29 -5.91
N SER A 200 15.20 13.92 -6.21
CA SER A 200 14.56 13.79 -7.53
C SER A 200 15.39 14.34 -8.69
N ASP A 201 16.46 15.07 -8.43
CA ASP A 201 17.46 15.47 -9.43
C ASP A 201 18.57 14.44 -9.64
N GLY A 202 18.59 13.37 -8.84
CA GLY A 202 19.62 12.32 -8.86
C GLY A 202 20.78 12.55 -7.89
N ALA A 203 20.83 13.70 -7.24
CA ALA A 203 21.88 14.02 -6.28
C ALA A 203 21.66 13.28 -4.93
N GLN A 204 22.70 13.23 -4.11
CA GLN A 204 22.70 12.69 -2.75
C GLN A 204 22.14 11.26 -2.65
N ASN A 205 22.44 10.42 -3.62
CA ASN A 205 22.04 9.00 -3.59
C ASN A 205 22.84 8.26 -2.50
N ARG A 206 22.15 7.82 -1.46
CA ARG A 206 22.78 7.21 -0.27
C ARG A 206 21.95 6.13 0.37
N GLN A 207 22.62 5.18 1.01
CA GLN A 207 21.97 4.17 1.83
C GLN A 207 21.48 4.79 3.15
N LEU A 208 20.28 4.41 3.58
CA LEU A 208 19.76 4.74 4.90
C LEU A 208 20.30 3.72 5.92
N LYS A 209 20.69 4.21 7.09
CA LYS A 209 21.05 3.34 8.20
C LYS A 209 19.78 2.64 8.70
N THR A 210 19.78 1.31 8.63
CA THR A 210 18.71 0.45 9.17
C THR A 210 19.32 -0.55 10.15
N ALA A 211 18.47 -1.20 10.95
CA ALA A 211 18.90 -2.29 11.83
C ALA A 211 19.42 -3.48 11.03
N ALA A 212 20.21 -4.33 11.67
CA ALA A 212 20.63 -5.61 11.13
C ALA A 212 19.40 -6.51 10.85
N GLY A 213 19.55 -7.40 9.87
CA GLY A 213 18.47 -8.24 9.38
C GLY A 213 17.74 -7.66 8.16
N LYS A 214 16.60 -8.26 7.82
CA LYS A 214 15.85 -7.90 6.62
C LYS A 214 14.89 -6.74 6.88
N THR A 215 14.91 -5.73 6.01
CA THR A 215 13.91 -4.66 6.00
C THR A 215 12.63 -5.12 5.31
N GLY A 216 11.52 -5.11 6.02
CA GLY A 216 10.18 -5.42 5.53
C GLY A 216 9.47 -4.21 4.91
N PRO A 217 8.13 -4.19 4.94
CA PRO A 217 7.35 -3.04 4.49
C PRO A 217 7.83 -1.74 5.13
N ALA A 218 7.94 -0.69 4.31
CA ALA A 218 8.38 0.63 4.74
C ALA A 218 7.46 1.70 4.15
N ASN A 219 7.15 2.74 4.91
CA ASN A 219 6.40 3.89 4.41
C ASN A 219 6.74 5.15 5.19
N TRP A 220 6.57 6.30 4.55
CA TRP A 220 6.79 7.59 5.16
C TRP A 220 5.67 7.96 6.13
N ALA A 221 6.02 8.47 7.30
CA ALA A 221 5.09 9.24 8.10
C ALA A 221 4.57 10.45 7.29
N ASN A 222 3.34 10.87 7.55
CA ASN A 222 2.67 11.88 6.72
C ASN A 222 3.39 13.24 6.69
N ASP A 223 4.18 13.55 7.73
CA ASP A 223 4.99 14.76 7.82
C ASP A 223 6.32 14.68 7.02
N GLY A 224 6.62 13.52 6.45
CA GLY A 224 7.84 13.26 5.69
C GLY A 224 9.14 13.34 6.51
N LYS A 225 9.08 13.48 7.83
CA LYS A 225 10.29 13.56 8.68
C LYS A 225 10.89 12.18 8.92
N THR A 226 10.06 11.18 9.06
CA THR A 226 10.47 9.84 9.44
C THR A 226 9.98 8.78 8.46
N LEU A 227 10.78 7.74 8.30
CA LEU A 227 10.44 6.52 7.62
C LEU A 227 10.15 5.46 8.68
N LEU A 228 8.95 4.91 8.65
CA LEU A 228 8.56 3.78 9.48
C LEU A 228 8.74 2.49 8.68
N TYR A 229 9.41 1.50 9.26
CA TYR A 229 9.61 0.22 8.60
C TYR A 229 9.57 -0.94 9.58
N LEU A 230 9.24 -2.11 9.06
CA LEU A 230 9.29 -3.37 9.80
C LEU A 230 10.67 -4.00 9.62
N ASN A 231 11.30 -4.38 10.72
CA ASN A 231 12.58 -5.10 10.71
C ASN A 231 12.35 -6.56 11.12
N PHE A 232 12.92 -7.46 10.35
CA PHE A 232 12.99 -8.89 10.63
C PHE A 232 14.43 -9.20 11.08
N PRO A 233 14.67 -9.40 12.38
CA PRO A 233 15.99 -9.70 12.92
C PRO A 233 16.59 -10.95 12.31
N GLU A 234 17.94 -11.05 12.31
CA GLU A 234 18.66 -12.25 11.87
C GLU A 234 18.45 -13.43 12.83
N ASP A 235 18.43 -13.15 14.14
CA ASP A 235 18.11 -14.18 15.15
C ASP A 235 16.59 -14.45 15.15
N PRO A 236 16.16 -15.68 14.79
CA PRO A 236 14.74 -16.04 14.77
C PRO A 236 14.06 -16.04 16.16
N LYS A 237 14.83 -15.95 17.24
CA LYS A 237 14.31 -15.82 18.61
C LYS A 237 13.93 -14.38 18.94
N GLU A 238 14.43 -13.41 18.19
CA GLU A 238 14.06 -12.02 18.38
C GLU A 238 12.72 -11.70 17.73
N LEU A 239 12.00 -10.76 18.35
CA LEU A 239 10.72 -10.29 17.80
C LEU A 239 10.95 -9.30 16.66
N ASN A 240 10.09 -9.36 15.65
CA ASN A 240 10.01 -8.32 14.62
C ASN A 240 9.74 -6.97 15.28
N THR A 241 10.36 -5.91 14.77
CA THR A 241 10.24 -4.58 15.35
C THR A 241 9.74 -3.57 14.33
N ILE A 242 8.85 -2.67 14.75
CA ILE A 242 8.60 -1.42 14.04
C ILE A 242 9.70 -0.45 14.43
N ARG A 243 10.33 0.15 13.42
CA ARG A 243 11.45 1.07 13.59
C ARG A 243 11.17 2.39 12.90
N GLU A 244 11.84 3.42 13.38
CA GLU A 244 11.79 4.76 12.86
C GLU A 244 13.18 5.19 12.42
N GLN A 245 13.33 5.45 11.12
CA GLN A 245 14.53 5.99 10.53
C GLN A 245 14.33 7.47 10.21
N VAL A 246 15.20 8.34 10.69
CA VAL A 246 15.21 9.78 10.42
C VAL A 246 16.28 10.09 9.39
N PRO A 247 15.94 10.32 8.11
CA PRO A 247 16.94 10.46 7.06
C PRO A 247 17.87 11.66 7.24
N ASP A 248 17.36 12.76 7.77
CA ASP A 248 18.11 14.01 7.88
C ASP A 248 19.29 13.90 8.89
N THR A 249 19.17 13.03 9.89
CA THR A 249 20.23 12.71 10.86
C THR A 249 20.82 11.33 10.64
N ASN A 250 20.28 10.54 9.72
CA ASN A 250 20.58 9.13 9.46
C ASN A 250 20.56 8.26 10.72
N THR A 251 19.61 8.53 11.61
CA THR A 251 19.41 7.77 12.86
C THR A 251 18.29 6.77 12.74
N ASP A 252 18.44 5.62 13.38
CA ASP A 252 17.48 4.54 13.41
C ASP A 252 17.21 4.11 14.85
N LYS A 253 15.93 3.98 15.24
CA LYS A 253 15.52 3.57 16.59
C LYS A 253 14.32 2.62 16.57
N VAL A 254 14.25 1.75 17.56
CA VAL A 254 13.08 0.89 17.78
C VAL A 254 11.90 1.75 18.26
N VAL A 255 10.76 1.60 17.60
CA VAL A 255 9.48 2.16 18.04
C VAL A 255 8.76 1.18 18.94
N ALA A 256 8.62 -0.08 18.51
CA ALA A 256 7.99 -1.14 19.28
C ALA A 256 8.47 -2.53 18.82
N LYS A 257 8.46 -3.49 19.74
CA LYS A 257 8.49 -4.93 19.42
C LYS A 257 7.06 -5.36 19.08
N THR A 258 6.91 -6.32 18.20
CA THR A 258 5.59 -6.77 17.72
C THR A 258 5.40 -8.27 17.96
N SER A 259 4.14 -8.72 18.04
CA SER A 259 3.79 -10.15 18.03
C SER A 259 3.91 -10.72 16.62
N GLN A 260 5.15 -10.78 16.11
CA GLN A 260 5.50 -11.37 14.81
C GLN A 260 4.76 -10.74 13.60
N PHE A 261 4.67 -9.41 13.54
CA PHE A 261 4.09 -8.76 12.37
C PHE A 261 4.83 -9.17 11.08
N ALA A 262 4.06 -9.59 10.08
CA ALA A 262 4.53 -9.81 8.72
C ALA A 262 4.37 -8.54 7.87
N HIS A 263 3.30 -7.80 8.14
CA HIS A 263 2.97 -6.55 7.48
C HIS A 263 2.34 -5.58 8.48
N PHE A 264 2.43 -4.28 8.21
CA PHE A 264 1.83 -3.26 9.07
C PHE A 264 1.39 -2.01 8.30
N GLY A 265 0.51 -1.25 8.93
CA GLY A 265 0.14 0.11 8.56
C GLY A 265 0.10 0.99 9.80
N PHE A 266 -0.08 2.29 9.63
CA PHE A 266 -0.19 3.24 10.73
C PHE A 266 -1.25 4.29 10.43
N ASN A 267 -1.81 4.88 11.50
CA ASN A 267 -2.80 5.94 11.44
C ASN A 267 -2.17 7.28 11.03
N ARG A 268 -2.98 8.31 10.91
CA ARG A 268 -2.58 9.62 10.35
C ARG A 268 -1.39 10.27 11.05
N ASP A 269 -1.30 10.19 12.36
CA ASP A 269 -0.24 10.80 13.18
C ASP A 269 0.84 9.81 13.62
N SER A 270 0.74 8.54 13.17
CA SER A 270 1.64 7.44 13.53
C SER A 270 1.65 7.12 15.04
N SER A 271 0.57 7.41 15.76
CA SER A 271 0.38 7.06 17.17
C SER A 271 -0.11 5.62 17.37
N VAL A 272 -0.75 5.04 16.37
CA VAL A 272 -1.27 3.67 16.38
C VAL A 272 -0.84 2.94 15.11
N PHE A 273 -0.38 1.71 15.30
CA PHE A 273 -0.04 0.79 14.22
C PHE A 273 -1.08 -0.33 14.14
N VAL A 274 -1.31 -0.85 12.96
CA VAL A 274 -2.05 -2.09 12.74
C VAL A 274 -1.14 -3.08 12.07
N GLY A 275 -1.10 -4.33 12.54
CA GLY A 275 -0.23 -5.35 12.00
C GLY A 275 -0.92 -6.69 11.84
N ALA A 276 -0.49 -7.45 10.83
CA ALA A 276 -0.89 -8.83 10.61
C ALA A 276 0.21 -9.76 11.14
N SER A 277 -0.13 -10.59 12.11
CA SER A 277 0.79 -11.59 12.66
C SER A 277 1.02 -12.73 11.65
N ARG A 278 2.27 -13.16 11.51
CA ARG A 278 2.62 -14.39 10.74
C ARG A 278 2.55 -15.67 11.58
N ASN A 279 2.18 -15.57 12.84
CA ASN A 279 2.05 -16.74 13.70
C ASN A 279 0.85 -17.58 13.25
N VAL A 280 1.11 -18.79 12.76
CA VAL A 280 0.08 -19.70 12.27
C VAL A 280 -0.90 -20.12 13.36
N SER A 281 -0.42 -20.24 14.62
CA SER A 281 -1.26 -20.59 15.76
C SER A 281 -2.11 -19.45 16.29
N SER A 282 -1.78 -18.20 15.92
CA SER A 282 -2.51 -16.99 16.28
C SER A 282 -2.43 -15.97 15.14
N PRO A 283 -3.17 -16.20 14.03
CA PRO A 283 -3.13 -15.37 12.83
C PRO A 283 -3.94 -14.09 13.04
N ALA A 284 -3.53 -13.28 14.01
CA ALA A 284 -4.26 -12.12 14.46
C ALA A 284 -3.93 -10.85 13.68
N LEU A 285 -4.94 -10.02 13.47
CA LEU A 285 -4.82 -8.60 13.15
C LEU A 285 -4.80 -7.84 14.47
N LEU A 286 -3.76 -7.05 14.69
CA LEU A 286 -3.46 -6.42 15.98
C LEU A 286 -3.33 -4.91 15.80
N LEU A 287 -3.92 -4.12 16.71
CA LEU A 287 -3.52 -2.73 16.95
C LEU A 287 -2.36 -2.70 17.93
N LEU A 288 -1.36 -1.85 17.66
CA LEU A 288 -0.25 -1.58 18.57
C LEU A 288 -0.22 -0.08 18.88
N LEU A 289 -0.42 0.24 20.14
CA LEU A 289 -0.42 1.62 20.63
C LEU A 289 1.02 2.08 20.86
N ARG A 290 1.45 3.15 20.17
CA ARG A 290 2.86 3.60 20.17
C ARG A 290 3.38 3.99 21.55
N VAL A 291 2.58 4.67 22.35
CA VAL A 291 2.99 5.18 23.67
C VAL A 291 3.09 4.04 24.70
N THR A 292 2.03 3.30 24.87
CA THR A 292 1.92 2.25 25.89
C THR A 292 2.58 0.93 25.50
N LYS A 293 2.91 0.76 24.19
CA LYS A 293 3.40 -0.50 23.61
C LYS A 293 2.44 -1.69 23.79
N ARG A 294 1.15 -1.41 24.05
CA ARG A 294 0.13 -2.45 24.17
C ARG A 294 -0.35 -2.87 22.78
N GLU A 295 -0.51 -4.17 22.61
CA GLU A 295 -1.22 -4.75 21.48
C GLU A 295 -2.65 -5.11 21.89
N LEU A 296 -3.60 -4.83 20.98
CA LEU A 296 -5.01 -5.16 21.09
C LEU A 296 -5.39 -6.02 19.90
N THR A 297 -5.92 -7.21 20.13
CA THR A 297 -6.40 -8.08 19.05
C THR A 297 -7.68 -7.51 18.48
N LEU A 298 -7.72 -7.32 17.15
CA LEU A 298 -8.91 -6.92 16.42
C LEU A 298 -9.73 -8.13 15.96
N CYS A 299 -9.08 -9.04 15.24
CA CYS A 299 -9.70 -10.28 14.74
C CYS A 299 -8.62 -11.27 14.32
N GLU A 300 -9.02 -12.50 14.00
CA GLU A 300 -8.18 -13.44 13.28
C GLU A 300 -8.29 -13.19 11.77
N HIS A 301 -7.19 -12.86 11.09
CA HIS A 301 -7.20 -12.68 9.63
C HIS A 301 -7.26 -14.02 8.87
N LYS A 302 -6.73 -15.11 9.41
CA LYS A 302 -6.73 -16.46 8.81
C LYS A 302 -6.27 -16.52 7.35
N ALA A 303 -5.41 -15.56 6.94
CA ALA A 303 -4.88 -15.54 5.59
C ALA A 303 -3.88 -16.69 5.38
N SER A 304 -3.93 -17.32 4.21
CA SER A 304 -2.94 -18.32 3.80
C SER A 304 -1.53 -17.73 3.71
N ASN A 305 -1.41 -16.44 3.35
CA ASN A 305 -0.17 -15.69 3.35
C ASN A 305 -0.33 -14.36 4.12
N PRO A 306 0.21 -14.27 5.35
CA PRO A 306 0.11 -13.06 6.17
C PRO A 306 0.74 -11.80 5.54
N LEU A 307 1.70 -11.94 4.62
CA LEU A 307 2.30 -10.80 3.89
C LEU A 307 1.28 -10.08 3.01
N LEU A 308 0.26 -10.80 2.52
CA LEU A 308 -0.78 -10.24 1.65
C LEU A 308 -1.92 -9.57 2.41
N VAL A 309 -1.98 -9.67 3.74
CA VAL A 309 -3.04 -9.02 4.53
C VAL A 309 -2.99 -7.50 4.40
N ALA A 310 -1.80 -6.92 4.32
CA ALA A 310 -1.53 -5.52 4.01
C ALA A 310 -2.49 -4.52 4.69
N PRO A 311 -2.61 -4.55 6.03
CA PRO A 311 -3.58 -3.73 6.74
C PRO A 311 -3.24 -2.24 6.63
N ARG A 312 -4.27 -1.40 6.54
CA ARG A 312 -4.13 0.05 6.45
C ARG A 312 -5.27 0.79 7.11
N PHE A 313 -4.98 1.95 7.68
CA PHE A 313 -6.01 2.83 8.20
C PHE A 313 -6.72 3.61 7.10
N SER A 314 -7.97 3.99 7.35
CA SER A 314 -8.63 5.07 6.63
C SER A 314 -7.93 6.41 6.89
N PRO A 315 -8.05 7.39 5.97
CA PRO A 315 -7.46 8.73 6.16
C PRO A 315 -7.90 9.47 7.44
N ASP A 316 -9.09 9.18 7.98
CA ASP A 316 -9.61 9.68 9.26
C ASP A 316 -9.22 8.82 10.46
N SER A 317 -8.49 7.72 10.25
CA SER A 317 -8.07 6.78 11.28
C SER A 317 -9.19 6.01 12.00
N GLN A 318 -10.42 6.07 11.50
CA GLN A 318 -11.58 5.44 12.16
C GLN A 318 -11.80 3.99 11.77
N ARG A 319 -11.20 3.57 10.64
CA ARG A 319 -11.33 2.21 10.12
C ARG A 319 -9.98 1.61 9.76
N VAL A 320 -9.92 0.30 9.83
CA VAL A 320 -8.80 -0.51 9.32
C VAL A 320 -9.33 -1.37 8.17
N TYR A 321 -8.71 -1.24 7.00
CA TYR A 321 -8.96 -2.09 5.84
C TYR A 321 -7.84 -3.12 5.71
N PHE A 322 -8.20 -4.33 5.36
CA PHE A 322 -7.25 -5.42 5.12
C PHE A 322 -7.81 -6.41 4.10
N GLN A 323 -6.98 -7.31 3.62
CA GLN A 323 -7.40 -8.37 2.70
C GLN A 323 -7.02 -9.75 3.24
N THR A 324 -7.85 -10.74 2.97
CA THR A 324 -7.60 -12.14 3.33
C THR A 324 -8.42 -13.08 2.47
N ASP A 325 -7.93 -14.31 2.31
CA ASP A 325 -8.56 -15.40 1.59
C ASP A 325 -9.33 -16.37 2.51
N ARG A 326 -9.59 -15.96 3.77
CA ARG A 326 -10.26 -16.79 4.78
C ARG A 326 -11.64 -17.37 4.37
N HIS A 327 -12.33 -16.74 3.43
CA HIS A 327 -13.65 -17.16 2.95
C HIS A 327 -13.65 -17.59 1.48
N GLY A 328 -12.50 -17.86 0.88
CA GLY A 328 -12.36 -18.26 -0.50
C GLY A 328 -11.18 -17.60 -1.19
N LYS A 329 -11.42 -16.78 -2.23
CA LYS A 329 -10.39 -15.96 -2.82
C LYS A 329 -10.10 -14.73 -1.96
N PRO A 330 -8.92 -14.09 -2.13
CA PRO A 330 -8.61 -12.83 -1.46
C PRO A 330 -9.75 -11.81 -1.62
N ALA A 331 -10.28 -11.33 -0.51
CA ALA A 331 -11.34 -10.35 -0.44
C ALA A 331 -10.97 -9.22 0.53
N ILE A 332 -11.64 -8.09 0.43
CA ILE A 332 -11.38 -6.90 1.24
C ILE A 332 -12.34 -6.84 2.40
N TYR A 333 -11.80 -6.54 3.56
CA TYR A 333 -12.51 -6.43 4.82
C TYR A 333 -12.26 -5.07 5.46
N ASP A 334 -13.16 -4.64 6.35
CA ASP A 334 -12.91 -3.52 7.24
C ASP A 334 -13.36 -3.80 8.68
N MET A 335 -12.81 -3.02 9.60
CA MET A 335 -13.20 -2.95 10.99
C MET A 335 -13.23 -1.51 11.47
N HIS A 336 -14.21 -1.18 12.30
CA HIS A 336 -14.29 0.10 12.97
C HIS A 336 -13.40 0.10 14.21
N VAL A 337 -12.46 1.02 14.29
CA VAL A 337 -11.46 1.09 15.37
C VAL A 337 -11.51 2.40 16.15
N GLU A 338 -12.41 3.31 15.81
CA GLU A 338 -12.55 4.64 16.43
C GLU A 338 -12.53 4.57 17.96
N LYS A 339 -13.40 3.75 18.57
CA LYS A 339 -13.50 3.61 20.02
C LYS A 339 -12.25 3.02 20.69
N LEU A 340 -11.39 2.33 19.91
CA LEU A 340 -10.16 1.74 20.43
C LEU A 340 -8.98 2.72 20.36
N VAL A 341 -9.05 3.70 19.45
CA VAL A 341 -8.01 4.72 19.24
C VAL A 341 -8.25 5.94 20.14
N GLU A 342 -9.50 6.38 20.33
CA GLU A 342 -9.85 7.55 21.17
C GLU A 342 -9.48 7.40 22.66
N LYS A 343 -9.40 6.16 23.17
CA LYS A 343 -9.01 5.90 24.57
C LYS A 343 -7.54 6.18 24.88
N THR A 344 -6.71 6.44 23.88
CA THR A 344 -5.29 6.71 24.07
C THR A 344 -4.97 8.18 24.33
N ASP A 345 -5.85 9.09 23.94
CA ASP A 345 -5.64 10.55 24.12
C ASP A 345 -6.08 11.07 25.49
N THR A 346 -6.79 10.24 26.27
CA THR A 346 -7.35 10.61 27.60
C THR A 346 -6.53 10.13 28.80
N GLU A 347 -5.45 9.38 28.61
CA GLU A 347 -4.55 8.90 29.67
C GLU A 347 -3.21 9.69 29.72
N GLN A 348 -3.25 11.01 29.45
CA GLN A 348 -2.13 11.92 29.73
C GLN A 348 -2.36 12.71 31.02
#